data_08883e321c856692fac7af7b7647e43e
#
_entry.id   08883e321c856692fac7af7b7647e43e
#
_cell.length_a   1.000
_cell.length_b   1.000
_cell.length_c   1.000
_cell.angle_alpha   90.00
_cell.angle_beta   90.00
_cell.angle_gamma   90.00
#
_symmetry.space_group_name_H-M   'P 1'
#
loop_
_entity.id
_entity.type
_entity.pdbx_description
1 polymer ?
#
loop_
_entity_poly.entity_id
_entity_poly.type
_entity_poly.pdbx_seq_one_letter_code
_entity_poly.pdbx_strand_id
1 'polypeptide(L)'
;MERVIEPEIIDSLAPDHPMALRSRRDLRMINFVMGNERWIRKQVALHREAAADGIVELGAGGGEMLGTLARFGPSAGYDLMPRPRHLREEVDWQQGDFWKREGDLSGGILIANLFLHHLEEDELKRLGRIAERFRVLAFVEPHRSRDALWMGERLLPVVGEATKHDMMVSIRAGFAVGELPSLLGLSEDWKVSERCTWRGGLRMLASRA
;
A
#
# COMPACT_ATOMS: atom_id res chain seq x y z
N MET A 1 19.71 -8.49 -1.65
CA MET A 1 19.47 -8.28 -0.19
C MET A 1 18.35 -9.24 0.20
N GLU A 2 18.49 -9.93 1.32
CA GLU A 2 17.44 -10.73 1.89
C GLU A 2 16.31 -9.84 2.42
N ARG A 3 15.06 -10.30 2.35
CA ARG A 3 13.90 -9.60 2.89
C ARG A 3 13.86 -9.82 4.41
N VAL A 4 13.76 -8.73 5.16
CA VAL A 4 13.73 -8.77 6.63
C VAL A 4 12.57 -7.91 7.10
N ILE A 5 11.62 -8.51 7.81
CA ILE A 5 10.47 -7.83 8.41
C ILE A 5 10.79 -7.60 9.88
N GLU A 6 10.77 -6.34 10.28
CA GLU A 6 10.95 -5.89 11.66
C GLU A 6 9.78 -4.99 12.06
N PRO A 7 9.36 -4.96 13.33
CA PRO A 7 8.30 -4.05 13.80
C PRO A 7 8.66 -2.59 13.56
N GLU A 8 7.73 -1.80 13.06
CA GLU A 8 7.86 -0.36 12.97
C GLU A 8 7.53 0.31 14.31
N ILE A 9 8.21 1.40 14.64
CA ILE A 9 7.95 2.16 15.87
C ILE A 9 6.53 2.71 15.88
N ILE A 10 6.04 3.18 14.73
CA ILE A 10 4.70 3.76 14.60
C ILE A 10 3.59 2.77 14.99
N ASP A 11 3.78 1.48 14.76
CA ASP A 11 2.78 0.45 15.06
C ASP A 11 2.58 0.23 16.57
N SER A 12 3.60 0.56 17.37
CA SER A 12 3.57 0.45 18.83
C SER A 12 3.00 1.68 19.54
N LEU A 13 2.80 2.80 18.80
CA LEU A 13 2.39 4.08 19.37
C LEU A 13 0.88 4.26 19.35
N ALA A 14 0.35 4.90 20.41
CA ALA A 14 -1.03 5.35 20.39
C ALA A 14 -1.28 6.33 19.20
N PRO A 15 -2.47 6.29 18.58
CA PRO A 15 -2.77 7.11 17.40
C PRO A 15 -2.57 8.62 17.58
N ASP A 16 -2.76 9.13 18.78
CA ASP A 16 -2.61 10.54 19.18
C ASP A 16 -1.22 10.90 19.71
N HIS A 17 -0.33 9.91 19.82
CA HIS A 17 1.03 10.16 20.29
C HIS A 17 1.76 11.15 19.35
N PRO A 18 2.48 12.17 19.89
CA PRO A 18 3.13 13.19 19.08
C PRO A 18 4.07 12.64 18.00
N MET A 19 4.83 11.57 18.31
CA MET A 19 5.69 10.90 17.33
C MET A 19 4.88 10.22 16.22
N ALA A 20 3.75 9.57 16.55
CA ALA A 20 2.88 8.95 15.55
C ALA A 20 2.22 9.98 14.63
N LEU A 21 1.78 11.12 15.19
CA LEU A 21 1.25 12.24 14.40
C LEU A 21 2.30 12.82 13.46
N ARG A 22 3.54 12.96 13.93
CA ARG A 22 4.66 13.43 13.10
C ARG A 22 5.00 12.42 12.01
N SER A 23 5.13 11.13 12.35
CA SER A 23 5.43 10.06 11.39
C SER A 23 4.38 10.01 10.28
N ARG A 24 3.08 10.06 10.60
CA ARG A 24 2.04 10.12 9.56
C ARG A 24 2.15 11.33 8.65
N ARG A 25 2.55 12.49 9.17
CA ARG A 25 2.84 13.66 8.34
C ARG A 25 4.03 13.45 7.42
N ASP A 26 5.10 12.87 7.96
CA ASP A 26 6.31 12.54 7.18
C ASP A 26 5.99 11.51 6.09
N LEU A 27 5.19 10.48 6.40
CA LEU A 27 4.73 9.47 5.43
C LEU A 27 3.89 10.09 4.30
N ARG A 28 3.00 11.05 4.60
CA ARG A 28 2.27 11.78 3.54
C ARG A 28 3.22 12.57 2.63
N MET A 29 4.22 13.23 3.20
CA MET A 29 5.26 13.94 2.44
C MET A 29 6.04 12.97 1.55
N ILE A 30 6.47 11.83 2.10
CA ILE A 30 7.20 10.77 1.36
C ILE A 30 6.33 10.25 0.21
N ASN A 31 5.07 9.90 0.46
CA ASN A 31 4.12 9.45 -0.55
C ASN A 31 3.93 10.48 -1.68
N PHE A 32 3.82 11.77 -1.32
CA PHE A 32 3.72 12.86 -2.28
C PHE A 32 4.98 12.95 -3.15
N VAL A 33 6.18 12.94 -2.52
CA VAL A 33 7.47 12.98 -3.22
C VAL A 33 7.63 11.76 -4.13
N MET A 34 7.28 10.56 -3.67
CA MET A 34 7.31 9.33 -4.47
C MET A 34 6.30 9.35 -5.61
N GLY A 35 5.25 10.16 -5.52
CA GLY A 35 4.18 10.27 -6.51
C GLY A 35 3.31 9.01 -6.57
N ASN A 36 3.17 8.30 -5.46
CA ASN A 36 2.44 7.04 -5.35
C ASN A 36 0.95 7.21 -5.65
N GLU A 37 0.29 8.13 -4.94
CA GLU A 37 -1.14 8.41 -5.14
C GLU A 37 -1.45 8.86 -6.57
N ARG A 38 -0.58 9.69 -7.16
CA ARG A 38 -0.75 10.14 -8.55
C ARG A 38 -0.71 8.95 -9.51
N TRP A 39 0.20 8.00 -9.27
CA TRP A 39 0.32 6.82 -10.11
C TRP A 39 -0.90 5.91 -9.93
N ILE A 40 -1.29 5.57 -8.70
CA ILE A 40 -2.46 4.74 -8.40
C ILE A 40 -3.72 5.35 -9.02
N ARG A 41 -3.96 6.65 -8.81
CA ARG A 41 -5.10 7.35 -9.37
C ARG A 41 -5.13 7.30 -10.90
N LYS A 42 -3.95 7.36 -11.54
CA LYS A 42 -3.84 7.17 -13.00
C LYS A 42 -4.24 5.75 -13.39
N GLN A 43 -3.79 4.72 -12.66
CA GLN A 43 -4.17 3.33 -12.97
C GLN A 43 -5.68 3.12 -12.81
N VAL A 44 -6.27 3.58 -11.73
CA VAL A 44 -7.74 3.51 -11.52
C VAL A 44 -8.49 4.22 -12.66
N ALA A 45 -8.02 5.39 -13.09
CA ALA A 45 -8.64 6.11 -14.21
C ALA A 45 -8.52 5.39 -15.57
N LEU A 46 -7.47 4.59 -15.75
CA LEU A 46 -7.29 3.76 -16.97
C LEU A 46 -8.14 2.48 -16.94
N HIS A 47 -8.49 1.99 -15.73
CA HIS A 47 -9.28 0.76 -15.54
C HIS A 47 -10.68 1.08 -14.99
N ARG A 48 -11.39 2.04 -15.62
CA ARG A 48 -12.69 2.53 -15.12
C ARG A 48 -13.77 1.47 -15.01
N GLU A 49 -13.79 0.51 -15.92
CA GLU A 49 -14.73 -0.61 -15.88
C GLU A 49 -14.53 -1.46 -14.63
N ALA A 50 -13.28 -1.78 -14.31
CA ALA A 50 -12.97 -2.46 -13.07
C ALA A 50 -13.29 -1.58 -11.86
N ALA A 51 -12.98 -0.28 -11.89
CA ALA A 51 -13.29 0.63 -10.79
C ALA A 51 -14.79 0.72 -10.48
N ALA A 52 -15.66 0.60 -11.50
CA ALA A 52 -17.11 0.60 -11.33
C ALA A 52 -17.62 -0.61 -10.51
N ASP A 53 -16.89 -1.73 -10.53
CA ASP A 53 -17.22 -2.92 -9.73
C ASP A 53 -16.72 -2.82 -8.29
N GLY A 54 -15.99 -1.77 -7.96
CA GLY A 54 -15.50 -1.47 -6.61
C GLY A 54 -13.98 -1.34 -6.53
N ILE A 55 -13.55 -0.47 -5.61
CA ILE A 55 -12.16 -0.18 -5.31
C ILE A 55 -11.92 -0.52 -3.84
N VAL A 56 -10.97 -1.39 -3.57
CA VAL A 56 -10.58 -1.78 -2.20
C VAL A 56 -9.15 -1.33 -1.94
N GLU A 57 -8.92 -0.64 -0.83
CA GLU A 57 -7.58 -0.25 -0.37
C GLU A 57 -7.26 -0.95 0.95
N LEU A 58 -6.16 -1.71 0.99
CA LEU A 58 -5.59 -2.28 2.20
C LEU A 58 -4.54 -1.34 2.78
N GLY A 59 -4.55 -1.16 4.10
CA GLY A 59 -3.68 -0.18 4.77
C GLY A 59 -4.01 1.25 4.35
N ALA A 60 -5.30 1.61 4.39
CA ALA A 60 -5.78 2.88 3.84
C ALA A 60 -5.37 4.13 4.66
N GLY A 61 -4.74 3.95 5.81
CA GLY A 61 -4.13 5.02 6.62
C GLY A 61 -5.11 6.15 6.96
N GLY A 62 -4.86 7.34 6.43
CA GLY A 62 -5.73 8.50 6.59
C GLY A 62 -6.91 8.56 5.62
N GLY A 63 -7.03 7.65 4.66
CA GLY A 63 -8.12 7.62 3.68
C GLY A 63 -8.06 8.71 2.61
N GLU A 64 -6.99 9.53 2.59
CA GLU A 64 -6.88 10.66 1.66
C GLU A 64 -6.95 10.21 0.19
N MET A 65 -6.24 9.12 -0.15
CA MET A 65 -6.26 8.58 -1.50
C MET A 65 -7.64 8.03 -1.85
N LEU A 66 -8.20 7.22 -0.98
CA LEU A 66 -9.50 6.59 -1.17
C LEU A 66 -10.62 7.62 -1.36
N GLY A 67 -10.60 8.72 -0.58
CA GLY A 67 -11.54 9.83 -0.76
C GLY A 67 -11.48 10.46 -2.15
N THR A 68 -10.33 10.44 -2.82
CA THR A 68 -10.20 10.92 -4.21
C THR A 68 -10.60 9.88 -5.25
N LEU A 69 -10.53 8.57 -4.90
CA LEU A 69 -10.86 7.46 -5.79
C LEU A 69 -12.36 7.18 -5.84
N ALA A 70 -13.12 7.52 -4.80
CA ALA A 70 -14.56 7.28 -4.69
C ALA A 70 -15.39 7.87 -5.86
N ARG A 71 -14.85 8.82 -6.60
CA ARG A 71 -15.47 9.34 -7.84
C ARG A 71 -15.45 8.37 -9.03
N PHE A 72 -14.69 7.28 -8.95
CA PHE A 72 -14.57 6.29 -10.03
C PHE A 72 -15.45 5.06 -9.81
N GLY A 73 -15.88 4.82 -8.56
CA GLY A 73 -16.73 3.70 -8.20
C GLY A 73 -16.87 3.54 -6.68
N PRO A 74 -17.70 2.59 -6.23
CA PRO A 74 -17.80 2.23 -4.81
C PRO A 74 -16.41 1.96 -4.23
N SER A 75 -16.13 2.48 -3.04
CA SER A 75 -14.79 2.41 -2.47
C SER A 75 -14.82 1.97 -1.02
N ALA A 76 -13.96 1.03 -0.66
CA ALA A 76 -13.81 0.51 0.69
C ALA A 76 -12.36 0.57 1.15
N GLY A 77 -12.12 1.06 2.36
CA GLY A 77 -10.81 1.11 3.01
C GLY A 77 -10.73 0.19 4.21
N TYR A 78 -9.65 -0.54 4.32
CA TYR A 78 -9.35 -1.42 5.45
C TYR A 78 -8.11 -0.93 6.17
N ASP A 79 -8.24 -0.62 7.46
CA ASP A 79 -7.13 -0.14 8.29
C ASP A 79 -7.39 -0.43 9.78
N LEU A 80 -6.33 -0.56 10.57
CA LEU A 80 -6.43 -0.67 12.03
C LEU A 80 -6.92 0.64 12.67
N MET A 81 -6.69 1.76 12.00
CA MET A 81 -7.08 3.09 12.45
C MET A 81 -8.60 3.31 12.37
N PRO A 82 -9.16 4.11 13.28
CA PRO A 82 -10.57 4.50 13.18
C PRO A 82 -10.83 5.31 11.92
N ARG A 83 -12.09 5.25 11.45
CA ARG A 83 -12.54 6.02 10.29
C ARG A 83 -12.12 7.50 10.42
N PRO A 84 -11.40 8.05 9.42
CA PRO A 84 -11.03 9.46 9.44
C PRO A 84 -12.25 10.39 9.35
N ARG A 85 -12.28 11.45 10.17
CA ARG A 85 -13.43 12.37 10.22
C ARG A 85 -13.70 13.13 8.90
N HIS A 86 -12.66 13.32 8.09
CA HIS A 86 -12.75 14.03 6.82
C HIS A 86 -13.10 13.11 5.64
N LEU A 87 -13.16 11.80 5.88
CA LEU A 87 -13.47 10.83 4.83
C LEU A 87 -14.95 10.95 4.43
N ARG A 88 -15.20 11.01 3.13
CA ARG A 88 -16.53 11.13 2.53
C ARG A 88 -17.43 9.99 2.98
N GLU A 89 -18.71 10.26 3.25
CA GLU A 89 -19.67 9.30 3.82
C GLU A 89 -19.87 8.08 2.92
N GLU A 90 -19.83 8.26 1.61
CA GLU A 90 -19.99 7.20 0.63
C GLU A 90 -18.85 6.20 0.55
N VAL A 91 -17.69 6.47 1.19
CA VAL A 91 -16.59 5.53 1.29
C VAL A 91 -16.86 4.57 2.44
N ASP A 92 -16.89 3.28 2.18
CA ASP A 92 -16.95 2.28 3.24
C ASP A 92 -15.61 2.20 3.99
N TRP A 93 -15.66 2.10 5.33
CA TRP A 93 -14.47 2.02 6.17
C TRP A 93 -14.56 0.86 7.13
N GLN A 94 -13.64 -0.06 7.00
CA GLN A 94 -13.56 -1.26 7.81
C GLN A 94 -12.38 -1.15 8.78
N GLN A 95 -12.69 -0.72 10.01
CA GLN A 95 -11.68 -0.63 11.07
C GLN A 95 -11.33 -2.01 11.59
N GLY A 96 -10.04 -2.30 11.69
CA GLY A 96 -9.50 -3.51 12.30
C GLY A 96 -8.68 -4.36 11.35
N ASP A 97 -8.35 -5.55 11.80
CA ASP A 97 -7.59 -6.52 11.02
C ASP A 97 -8.41 -7.02 9.83
N PHE A 98 -7.96 -6.72 8.62
CA PHE A 98 -8.65 -7.09 7.38
C PHE A 98 -8.73 -8.61 7.17
N TRP A 99 -7.84 -9.40 7.76
CA TRP A 99 -7.92 -10.86 7.72
C TRP A 99 -9.19 -11.42 8.34
N LYS A 100 -9.77 -10.71 9.32
CA LYS A 100 -11.06 -11.11 9.93
C LYS A 100 -12.25 -10.86 9.01
N ARG A 101 -12.04 -10.12 7.92
CA ARG A 101 -13.03 -9.75 6.91
C ARG A 101 -12.60 -10.13 5.50
N GLU A 102 -11.68 -11.07 5.35
CA GLU A 102 -11.19 -11.48 4.03
C GLU A 102 -12.29 -11.99 3.09
N GLY A 103 -13.39 -12.51 3.66
CA GLY A 103 -14.57 -12.92 2.90
C GLY A 103 -15.25 -11.76 2.18
N ASP A 104 -15.17 -10.55 2.72
CA ASP A 104 -15.82 -9.35 2.22
C ASP A 104 -14.95 -8.65 1.13
N LEU A 105 -13.67 -9.04 1.02
CA LEU A 105 -12.74 -8.46 0.05
C LEU A 105 -13.10 -8.91 -1.36
N SER A 106 -13.75 -8.05 -2.09
CA SER A 106 -14.10 -8.25 -3.51
C SER A 106 -14.31 -6.91 -4.20
N GLY A 107 -14.15 -6.89 -5.51
CA GLY A 107 -14.32 -5.68 -6.32
C GLY A 107 -13.56 -5.78 -7.64
N GLY A 108 -13.49 -4.68 -8.35
CA GLY A 108 -12.74 -4.64 -9.60
C GLY A 108 -11.24 -4.33 -9.39
N ILE A 109 -10.90 -3.49 -8.41
CA ILE A 109 -9.52 -3.03 -8.17
C ILE A 109 -9.12 -3.24 -6.71
N LEU A 110 -7.99 -3.91 -6.47
CA LEU A 110 -7.33 -4.00 -5.17
C LEU A 110 -6.09 -3.10 -5.16
N ILE A 111 -5.99 -2.27 -4.13
CA ILE A 111 -4.91 -1.31 -3.94
C ILE A 111 -4.20 -1.59 -2.63
N ALA A 112 -2.88 -1.49 -2.65
CA ALA A 112 -2.05 -1.36 -1.46
C ALA A 112 -0.94 -0.32 -1.74
N ASN A 113 -0.73 0.59 -0.80
CA ASN A 113 0.27 1.63 -0.92
C ASN A 113 1.12 1.69 0.35
N LEU A 114 2.34 1.19 0.27
CA LEU A 114 3.27 1.04 1.37
C LEU A 114 2.66 0.23 2.53
N PHE A 115 2.12 -0.94 2.22
CA PHE A 115 1.45 -1.79 3.18
C PHE A 115 1.89 -3.26 3.11
N LEU A 116 2.06 -3.85 1.91
CA LEU A 116 2.29 -5.29 1.76
C LEU A 116 3.64 -5.74 2.33
N HIS A 117 4.59 -4.84 2.50
CA HIS A 117 5.89 -5.16 3.09
C HIS A 117 5.80 -5.55 4.58
N HIS A 118 4.69 -5.27 5.26
CA HIS A 118 4.42 -5.76 6.61
C HIS A 118 3.99 -7.23 6.65
N LEU A 119 3.55 -7.80 5.52
CA LEU A 119 3.00 -9.15 5.47
C LEU A 119 4.09 -10.20 5.31
N GLU A 120 3.95 -11.30 6.07
CA GLU A 120 4.79 -12.48 5.93
C GLU A 120 4.50 -13.21 4.60
N GLU A 121 5.38 -14.12 4.18
CA GLU A 121 5.23 -14.83 2.91
C GLU A 121 3.93 -15.63 2.82
N ASP A 122 3.51 -16.28 3.90
CA ASP A 122 2.27 -17.06 3.93
C ASP A 122 1.03 -16.16 3.87
N GLU A 123 1.12 -14.93 4.44
CA GLU A 123 0.08 -13.92 4.33
C GLU A 123 0.01 -13.36 2.90
N LEU A 124 1.15 -13.14 2.24
CA LEU A 124 1.19 -12.74 0.83
C LEU A 124 0.58 -13.80 -0.08
N LYS A 125 0.90 -15.10 0.14
CA LYS A 125 0.25 -16.22 -0.58
C LYS A 125 -1.26 -16.27 -0.33
N ARG A 126 -1.69 -16.01 0.92
CA ARG A 126 -3.11 -15.90 1.26
C ARG A 126 -3.79 -14.74 0.54
N LEU A 127 -3.14 -13.56 0.52
CA LEU A 127 -3.62 -12.40 -0.22
C LEU A 127 -3.72 -12.67 -1.72
N GLY A 128 -2.77 -13.43 -2.30
CA GLY A 128 -2.82 -13.83 -3.70
C GLY A 128 -4.09 -14.61 -4.05
N ARG A 129 -4.57 -15.50 -3.16
CA ARG A 129 -5.86 -16.21 -3.36
C ARG A 129 -7.06 -15.25 -3.31
N ILE A 130 -6.98 -14.21 -2.47
CA ILE A 130 -8.02 -13.17 -2.39
C ILE A 130 -7.98 -12.29 -3.66
N ALA A 131 -6.78 -12.00 -4.16
CA ALA A 131 -6.57 -11.21 -5.37
C ALA A 131 -7.29 -11.77 -6.59
N GLU A 132 -7.55 -13.11 -6.63
CA GLU A 132 -8.36 -13.74 -7.67
C GLU A 132 -9.83 -13.26 -7.72
N ARG A 133 -10.29 -12.49 -6.78
CA ARG A 133 -11.64 -11.87 -6.77
C ARG A 133 -11.65 -10.48 -7.42
N PHE A 134 -10.49 -10.02 -7.88
CA PHE A 134 -10.30 -8.71 -8.49
C PHE A 134 -9.86 -8.84 -9.96
N ARG A 135 -10.01 -7.78 -10.71
CA ARG A 135 -9.56 -7.71 -12.12
C ARG A 135 -8.25 -6.93 -12.26
N VAL A 136 -7.97 -6.04 -11.31
CA VAL A 136 -6.78 -5.19 -11.33
C VAL A 136 -6.16 -5.12 -9.93
N LEU A 137 -4.84 -5.26 -9.86
CA LEU A 137 -4.05 -5.05 -8.65
C LEU A 137 -3.12 -3.85 -8.92
N ALA A 138 -3.16 -2.85 -8.06
CA ALA A 138 -2.32 -1.66 -8.16
C ALA A 138 -1.56 -1.46 -6.84
N PHE A 139 -0.34 -1.99 -6.78
CA PHE A 139 0.47 -1.98 -5.57
C PHE A 139 1.68 -1.07 -5.72
N VAL A 140 1.99 -0.34 -4.65
CA VAL A 140 3.20 0.47 -4.55
C VAL A 140 3.87 0.14 -3.22
N GLU A 141 5.10 -0.33 -3.29
CA GLU A 141 5.87 -0.78 -2.14
C GLU A 141 7.28 -0.20 -2.13
N PRO A 142 8.02 -0.23 -1.02
CA PRO A 142 9.42 0.11 -1.02
C PRO A 142 10.20 -0.87 -1.92
N HIS A 143 11.08 -0.32 -2.76
CA HIS A 143 12.01 -1.14 -3.53
C HIS A 143 13.19 -1.55 -2.66
N ARG A 144 13.34 -2.84 -2.38
CA ARG A 144 14.44 -3.38 -1.59
C ARG A 144 15.76 -3.36 -2.37
N SER A 145 16.46 -2.23 -2.30
CA SER A 145 17.74 -2.04 -2.98
C SER A 145 18.70 -1.18 -2.17
N ARG A 146 20.01 -1.28 -2.48
CA ARG A 146 21.04 -0.40 -1.89
C ARG A 146 20.81 1.07 -2.21
N ASP A 147 20.34 1.36 -3.42
CA ASP A 147 20.04 2.72 -3.85
C ASP A 147 18.88 3.33 -3.06
N ALA A 148 17.85 2.53 -2.78
CA ALA A 148 16.73 2.98 -1.96
C ALA A 148 17.17 3.25 -0.51
N LEU A 149 18.02 2.40 0.08
CA LEU A 149 18.61 2.64 1.40
C LEU A 149 19.40 3.94 1.42
N TRP A 150 20.28 4.13 0.45
CA TRP A 150 21.08 5.35 0.34
C TRP A 150 20.22 6.63 0.14
N MET A 151 19.13 6.54 -0.62
CA MET A 151 18.17 7.64 -0.71
C MET A 151 17.43 7.89 0.59
N GLY A 152 17.00 6.82 1.29
CA GLY A 152 16.40 6.90 2.60
C GLY A 152 17.30 7.62 3.61
N GLU A 153 18.59 7.25 3.67
CA GLU A 153 19.58 7.90 4.53
C GLU A 153 19.65 9.42 4.29
N ARG A 154 19.49 9.88 3.06
CA ARG A 154 19.48 11.32 2.74
C ARG A 154 18.25 12.08 3.21
N LEU A 155 17.14 11.38 3.46
CA LEU A 155 15.93 11.96 4.01
C LEU A 155 15.95 12.03 5.55
N LEU A 156 16.85 11.29 6.22
CA LEU A 156 16.93 11.24 7.67
C LEU A 156 16.99 12.63 8.35
N PRO A 157 17.70 13.65 7.82
CA PRO A 157 17.77 14.95 8.48
C PRO A 157 16.45 15.71 8.54
N VAL A 158 15.46 15.37 7.67
CA VAL A 158 14.20 16.13 7.54
C VAL A 158 13.00 15.43 8.14
N VAL A 159 13.11 14.15 8.50
CA VAL A 159 12.03 13.35 9.08
C VAL A 159 12.21 13.14 10.59
N GLY A 160 11.12 12.76 11.27
CA GLY A 160 11.12 12.47 12.71
C GLY A 160 11.81 11.15 13.06
N GLU A 161 12.13 10.95 14.34
CA GLU A 161 12.90 9.78 14.80
C GLU A 161 12.21 8.44 14.49
N ALA A 162 10.88 8.33 14.71
CA ALA A 162 10.15 7.13 14.34
C ALA A 162 10.26 6.90 12.83
N THR A 163 10.01 7.92 12.00
CA THR A 163 10.10 7.81 10.54
C THR A 163 11.50 7.43 10.06
N LYS A 164 12.57 7.89 10.74
CA LYS A 164 13.95 7.48 10.41
C LYS A 164 14.15 5.98 10.52
N HIS A 165 13.71 5.41 11.64
CA HIS A 165 13.79 3.98 11.88
C HIS A 165 12.90 3.22 10.91
N ASP A 166 11.61 3.57 10.88
CA ASP A 166 10.58 2.84 10.14
C ASP A 166 10.86 2.84 8.64
N MET A 167 11.33 3.95 8.06
CA MET A 167 11.70 4.03 6.65
C MET A 167 12.81 3.03 6.29
N MET A 168 13.82 2.85 7.15
CA MET A 168 14.90 1.90 6.89
C MET A 168 14.43 0.45 7.04
N VAL A 169 13.53 0.18 7.99
CA VAL A 169 12.86 -1.11 8.19
C VAL A 169 11.99 -1.43 6.98
N SER A 170 11.11 -0.52 6.56
CA SER A 170 10.22 -0.69 5.41
C SER A 170 11.00 -0.97 4.11
N ILE A 171 12.16 -0.29 3.88
CA ILE A 171 12.98 -0.55 2.69
C ILE A 171 13.58 -1.98 2.72
N ARG A 172 13.98 -2.48 3.89
CA ARG A 172 14.50 -3.86 4.06
C ARG A 172 13.40 -4.91 3.91
N ALA A 173 12.20 -4.60 4.38
CA ALA A 173 11.00 -5.43 4.25
C ALA A 173 10.37 -5.35 2.85
N GLY A 174 10.72 -4.34 2.05
CA GLY A 174 10.23 -4.12 0.69
C GLY A 174 10.59 -5.25 -0.28
N PHE A 175 10.28 -5.07 -1.54
CA PHE A 175 10.39 -6.13 -2.56
C PHE A 175 11.43 -5.81 -3.63
N ALA A 176 12.11 -6.85 -4.14
CA ALA A 176 12.84 -6.79 -5.39
C ALA A 176 11.88 -6.98 -6.58
N VAL A 177 12.32 -6.59 -7.78
CA VAL A 177 11.55 -6.82 -9.01
C VAL A 177 11.34 -8.32 -9.24
N GLY A 178 10.11 -8.73 -9.55
CA GLY A 178 9.71 -10.12 -9.75
C GLY A 178 9.35 -10.88 -8.48
N GLU A 179 9.65 -10.33 -7.31
CA GLU A 179 9.43 -11.01 -6.04
C GLU A 179 7.97 -10.96 -5.58
N LEU A 180 7.35 -9.77 -5.62
CA LEU A 180 5.97 -9.60 -5.14
C LEU A 180 4.95 -10.45 -5.92
N PRO A 181 4.94 -10.48 -7.27
CA PRO A 181 4.04 -11.38 -8.00
C PRO A 181 4.25 -12.84 -7.68
N SER A 182 5.52 -13.26 -7.48
CA SER A 182 5.89 -14.62 -7.12
C SER A 182 5.38 -14.99 -5.72
N LEU A 183 5.56 -14.12 -4.73
CA LEU A 183 5.08 -14.33 -3.36
C LEU A 183 3.55 -14.36 -3.27
N LEU A 184 2.86 -13.56 -4.09
CA LEU A 184 1.41 -13.63 -4.22
C LEU A 184 0.93 -14.92 -4.92
N GLY A 185 1.81 -15.61 -5.66
CA GLY A 185 1.45 -16.79 -6.43
C GLY A 185 0.45 -16.47 -7.56
N LEU A 186 0.60 -15.33 -8.21
CA LEU A 186 -0.29 -14.92 -9.30
C LEU A 186 -0.18 -15.90 -10.46
N SER A 187 -1.34 -16.32 -11.00
CA SER A 187 -1.41 -17.23 -12.14
C SER A 187 -0.94 -16.55 -13.45
N GLU A 188 -0.70 -17.36 -14.48
CA GLU A 188 -0.31 -16.88 -15.83
C GLU A 188 -1.40 -16.02 -16.51
N ASP A 189 -2.64 -16.06 -16.04
CA ASP A 189 -3.72 -15.22 -16.51
C ASP A 189 -3.53 -13.72 -16.19
N TRP A 190 -2.67 -13.43 -15.21
CA TRP A 190 -2.35 -12.06 -14.85
C TRP A 190 -1.27 -11.48 -15.77
N LYS A 191 -1.59 -10.37 -16.42
CA LYS A 191 -0.59 -9.53 -17.10
C LYS A 191 0.07 -8.62 -16.08
N VAL A 192 1.25 -9.01 -15.61
CA VAL A 192 1.99 -8.29 -14.57
C VAL A 192 3.00 -7.33 -15.20
N SER A 193 3.05 -6.11 -14.70
CA SER A 193 4.06 -5.11 -15.02
C SER A 193 4.62 -4.51 -13.74
N GLU A 194 5.90 -4.60 -13.55
CA GLU A 194 6.60 -3.98 -12.44
C GLU A 194 7.56 -2.88 -12.91
N ARG A 195 7.68 -1.84 -12.12
CA ARG A 195 8.57 -0.72 -12.41
C ARG A 195 9.14 -0.13 -11.13
N CYS A 196 10.47 -0.15 -11.02
CA CYS A 196 11.16 0.64 -10.01
C CYS A 196 11.14 2.12 -10.38
N THR A 197 10.93 2.96 -9.39
CA THR A 197 11.05 4.40 -9.55
C THR A 197 12.42 4.85 -9.04
N TRP A 198 12.95 5.89 -9.62
CA TRP A 198 14.20 6.51 -9.14
C TRP A 198 14.08 7.11 -7.70
N ARG A 199 12.85 7.12 -7.16
CA ARG A 199 12.52 7.58 -5.80
C ARG A 199 12.36 6.43 -4.80
N GLY A 200 12.90 5.25 -5.08
CA GLY A 200 12.94 4.12 -4.17
C GLY A 200 11.65 3.30 -4.06
N GLY A 201 10.67 3.52 -4.91
CA GLY A 201 9.43 2.74 -4.94
C GLY A 201 9.45 1.66 -6.00
N LEU A 202 8.78 0.54 -5.71
CA LEU A 202 8.40 -0.50 -6.66
C LEU A 202 6.90 -0.36 -6.94
N ARG A 203 6.52 -0.21 -8.19
CA ARG A 203 5.13 -0.16 -8.65
C ARG A 203 4.79 -1.44 -9.38
N MET A 204 3.78 -2.13 -8.92
CA MET A 204 3.24 -3.32 -9.56
C MET A 204 1.83 -3.05 -10.04
N LEU A 205 1.59 -3.27 -11.32
CA LEU A 205 0.25 -3.36 -11.91
C LEU A 205 0.06 -4.76 -12.44
N ALA A 206 -0.97 -5.43 -11.97
CA ALA A 206 -1.41 -6.67 -12.57
C ALA A 206 -2.86 -6.52 -13.03
N SER A 207 -3.19 -7.04 -14.20
CA SER A 207 -4.55 -7.01 -14.74
C SER A 207 -4.88 -8.29 -15.47
N ARG A 208 -6.14 -8.66 -15.44
CA ARG A 208 -6.69 -9.77 -16.22
C ARG A 208 -7.98 -9.35 -16.93
N ALA A 209 -8.35 -10.09 -17.95
CA ALA A 209 -9.54 -9.82 -18.75
C ALA A 209 -10.84 -9.98 -17.95
#